data_7b68c53370816d0779c247a6fb1a3647
#
_entry.id   7b68c53370816d0779c247a6fb1a3647
#
_cell.length_a   1.000
_cell.length_b   1.000
_cell.length_c   1.000
_cell.angle_alpha   90.00
_cell.angle_beta   90.00
_cell.angle_gamma   90.00
#
_symmetry.space_group_name_H-M   'P 1'
#
loop_
_entity.id
_entity.type
_entity.pdbx_description
1 polymer ?
#
loop_
_entity_poly.entity_id
_entity_poly.type
_entity_poly.pdbx_seq_one_letter_code
_entity_poly.pdbx_strand_id
1 'polypeptide(L)'
;MTLKSNISLFTTCFVIAACFYLFNSVTPYYSDDWWYSFIHQADYSYPTDRVESIGDIATSQINHYRNVNGRLPVTFLVQAVVSFCPKWIFNILNSLIFVIASLLMTRLTSTRITSQRTIISALSLFLLLPGHYEALLWATGAINYLWVGTLILFILWLWRELNNNRIATYLHPLIFILGLLSGWSNEAFSFGLVMGLIIELLCNRAKNTPAHYWLAIGVVLGAAMILVAPGSWNRLDSISEPSRNINDYLPLLSALVLPILLIISLILLGNSDKNKLKLFISQHRICLIAATTLLPICLATYQYAARSFFGMSLFILLPLLTLAYEYMAPRITRTIATTLYLIVVVFIGMLYNEHCKVEKHHRALIEGYINSTDGSIALDIPQRAGYARLYTLDLNAEYRRGWTAQHLAAYYRGKPLQWISTELNRMLNNPQELFTAVHKVEGDNELYTTDGIEYYVLAPDAVAYDTLVYSYTDVSFNDSVPLHSRLLRLIAPERYPTKEILPAYYSTIHINNIDYLCIEKNHYRNVKRIDTNNYE
;
A
#
# COMPACT_ATOMS: atom_id res chain seq x y z
N MET A 1 3.34 38.04 9.74
CA MET A 1 4.50 37.20 10.11
C MET A 1 5.76 38.08 10.06
N THR A 2 6.64 37.98 11.05
CA THR A 2 7.92 38.70 11.01
C THR A 2 8.90 38.00 10.09
N LEU A 3 9.90 38.69 9.54
CA LEU A 3 10.92 38.11 8.65
C LEU A 3 11.61 36.89 9.29
N LYS A 4 11.94 36.99 10.59
CA LYS A 4 12.51 35.87 11.37
C LYS A 4 11.60 34.62 11.39
N SER A 5 10.28 34.81 11.51
CA SER A 5 9.31 33.72 11.49
C SER A 5 9.26 33.04 10.12
N ASN A 6 9.36 33.79 9.04
CA ASN A 6 9.35 33.25 7.67
C ASN A 6 10.62 32.46 7.37
N ILE A 7 11.79 32.98 7.76
CA ILE A 7 13.08 32.26 7.61
C ILE A 7 13.05 30.94 8.40
N SER A 8 12.58 30.97 9.66
CA SER A 8 12.46 29.75 10.48
C SER A 8 11.55 28.72 9.84
N LEU A 9 10.40 29.12 9.29
CA LEU A 9 9.48 28.19 8.63
C LEU A 9 10.08 27.61 7.34
N PHE A 10 10.74 28.45 6.52
CA PHE A 10 11.43 27.98 5.31
C PHE A 10 12.51 26.95 5.63
N THR A 11 13.38 27.25 6.62
CA THR A 11 14.40 26.30 7.09
C THR A 11 13.78 24.98 7.58
N THR A 12 12.67 25.06 8.30
CA THR A 12 11.92 23.87 8.75
C THR A 12 11.43 23.04 7.57
N CYS A 13 10.80 23.67 6.57
CA CYS A 13 10.33 22.97 5.37
C CYS A 13 11.49 22.31 4.61
N PHE A 14 12.61 23.01 4.48
CA PHE A 14 13.81 22.46 3.84
C PHE A 14 14.35 21.23 4.60
N VAL A 15 14.46 21.31 5.93
CA VAL A 15 14.90 20.17 6.74
C VAL A 15 13.95 18.98 6.61
N ILE A 16 12.62 19.19 6.66
CA ILE A 16 11.62 18.14 6.47
C ILE A 16 11.79 17.51 5.08
N ALA A 17 11.94 18.32 4.02
CA ALA A 17 12.16 17.83 2.66
C ALA A 17 13.45 17.00 2.57
N ALA A 18 14.55 17.49 3.14
CA ALA A 18 15.83 16.79 3.12
C ALA A 18 15.77 15.45 3.87
N CYS A 19 15.19 15.42 5.07
CA CYS A 19 15.00 14.17 5.82
C CYS A 19 14.13 13.17 5.05
N PHE A 20 13.02 13.62 4.47
CA PHE A 20 12.15 12.74 3.71
C PHE A 20 12.81 12.26 2.41
N TYR A 21 13.62 13.11 1.76
CA TYR A 21 14.43 12.73 0.60
C TYR A 21 15.41 11.61 0.93
N LEU A 22 16.04 11.64 2.10
CA LEU A 22 16.94 10.56 2.53
C LEU A 22 16.20 9.21 2.59
N PHE A 23 14.99 9.15 3.15
CA PHE A 23 14.18 7.94 3.12
C PHE A 23 13.80 7.50 1.70
N ASN A 24 13.40 8.45 0.83
CA ASN A 24 13.11 8.15 -0.57
C ASN A 24 14.35 7.62 -1.32
N SER A 25 15.56 8.11 -1.01
CA SER A 25 16.78 7.72 -1.69
C SER A 25 17.20 6.27 -1.41
N VAL A 26 16.83 5.74 -0.24
CA VAL A 26 17.04 4.34 0.16
C VAL A 26 15.80 3.47 -0.08
N THR A 27 14.83 3.95 -0.83
CA THR A 27 13.66 3.18 -1.26
C THR A 27 13.76 2.94 -2.77
N PRO A 28 14.02 1.73 -3.24
CA PRO A 28 14.16 1.44 -4.67
C PRO A 28 12.81 1.42 -5.39
N TYR A 29 12.84 1.34 -6.72
CA TYR A 29 11.68 0.87 -7.49
C TYR A 29 11.53 -0.63 -7.32
N TYR A 30 10.29 -1.11 -7.10
CA TYR A 30 10.00 -2.52 -6.95
C TYR A 30 8.53 -2.83 -7.28
N SER A 31 8.22 -4.11 -7.49
CA SER A 31 6.84 -4.59 -7.62
C SER A 31 6.07 -3.86 -8.74
N ASP A 32 4.98 -3.18 -8.43
CA ASP A 32 4.16 -2.48 -9.43
C ASP A 32 4.89 -1.34 -10.14
N ASP A 33 5.97 -0.77 -9.57
CA ASP A 33 6.78 0.24 -10.27
C ASP A 33 7.36 -0.34 -11.57
N TRP A 34 7.76 -1.62 -11.55
CA TRP A 34 8.20 -2.32 -12.75
C TRP A 34 7.07 -2.60 -13.70
N TRP A 35 5.90 -3.03 -13.18
CA TRP A 35 4.72 -3.30 -13.98
C TRP A 35 4.24 -2.05 -14.75
N TYR A 36 4.16 -0.91 -14.07
CA TYR A 36 3.75 0.35 -14.68
C TYR A 36 4.76 0.91 -15.70
N SER A 37 5.97 0.37 -15.81
CA SER A 37 6.91 0.75 -16.88
C SER A 37 6.58 0.12 -18.24
N PHE A 38 5.54 -0.74 -18.31
CA PHE A 38 5.09 -1.42 -19.51
C PHE A 38 3.68 -1.00 -19.92
N ILE A 39 3.35 -1.27 -21.21
CA ILE A 39 2.01 -1.09 -21.76
C ILE A 39 1.14 -2.25 -21.29
N HIS A 40 0.07 -1.99 -20.54
CA HIS A 40 -0.86 -3.02 -20.11
C HIS A 40 -1.63 -3.56 -21.29
N GLN A 41 -1.66 -4.88 -21.45
CA GLN A 41 -2.32 -5.56 -22.56
C GLN A 41 -3.84 -5.68 -22.32
N ALA A 42 -4.60 -5.77 -23.43
CA ALA A 42 -6.06 -5.84 -23.38
C ALA A 42 -6.58 -7.17 -22.79
N ASP A 43 -5.84 -8.25 -22.99
CA ASP A 43 -6.13 -9.61 -22.50
C ASP A 43 -5.50 -9.91 -21.14
N TYR A 44 -4.91 -8.91 -20.50
CA TYR A 44 -4.17 -9.06 -19.24
C TYR A 44 -2.94 -9.98 -19.33
N SER A 45 -2.49 -10.27 -20.54
CA SER A 45 -1.27 -11.04 -20.77
C SER A 45 -0.03 -10.29 -20.28
N TYR A 46 1.08 -11.01 -20.16
CA TYR A 46 2.35 -10.44 -19.71
C TYR A 46 2.80 -9.32 -20.66
N PRO A 47 3.07 -8.11 -20.16
CA PRO A 47 3.49 -7.02 -21.01
C PRO A 47 4.93 -7.24 -21.49
N THR A 48 5.13 -7.03 -22.78
CA THR A 48 6.45 -7.12 -23.43
C THR A 48 7.02 -5.75 -23.78
N ASP A 49 6.12 -4.78 -24.08
CA ASP A 49 6.50 -3.49 -24.62
C ASP A 49 6.55 -2.42 -23.54
N ARG A 50 7.66 -1.71 -23.47
CA ARG A 50 7.86 -0.59 -22.54
C ARG A 50 7.09 0.63 -23.00
N VAL A 51 6.70 1.45 -22.05
CA VAL A 51 6.11 2.77 -22.32
C VAL A 51 7.23 3.71 -22.78
N GLU A 52 7.11 4.21 -24.01
CA GLU A 52 8.06 5.13 -24.64
C GLU A 52 7.42 6.49 -24.97
N SER A 53 6.09 6.56 -24.99
CA SER A 53 5.34 7.79 -25.31
C SER A 53 4.10 7.99 -24.43
N ILE A 54 3.56 9.21 -24.44
CA ILE A 54 2.27 9.52 -23.79
C ILE A 54 1.12 8.75 -24.46
N GLY A 55 1.23 8.46 -25.75
CA GLY A 55 0.26 7.64 -26.48
C GLY A 55 0.19 6.21 -25.94
N ASP A 56 1.34 5.63 -25.61
CA ASP A 56 1.43 4.30 -24.98
C ASP A 56 0.77 4.29 -23.60
N ILE A 57 0.99 5.36 -22.81
CA ILE A 57 0.28 5.50 -21.54
C ILE A 57 -1.23 5.55 -21.76
N ALA A 58 -1.71 6.31 -22.73
CA ALA A 58 -3.15 6.42 -22.99
C ALA A 58 -3.75 5.04 -23.35
N THR A 59 -3.10 4.28 -24.23
CA THR A 59 -3.51 2.92 -24.61
C THR A 59 -3.48 1.99 -23.39
N SER A 60 -2.40 2.02 -22.65
CA SER A 60 -2.21 1.23 -21.43
C SER A 60 -3.29 1.52 -20.40
N GLN A 61 -3.63 2.80 -20.18
CA GLN A 61 -4.62 3.20 -19.18
C GLN A 61 -6.07 2.83 -19.58
N ILE A 62 -6.39 2.77 -20.86
CA ILE A 62 -7.68 2.23 -21.31
C ILE A 62 -7.80 0.75 -20.93
N ASN A 63 -6.76 -0.03 -21.18
CA ASN A 63 -6.72 -1.45 -20.82
C ASN A 63 -6.74 -1.65 -19.30
N HIS A 64 -5.97 -0.83 -18.57
CA HIS A 64 -5.93 -0.85 -17.10
C HIS A 64 -7.31 -0.52 -16.49
N TYR A 65 -8.02 0.48 -17.01
CA TYR A 65 -9.36 0.86 -16.57
C TYR A 65 -10.38 -0.28 -16.78
N ARG A 66 -10.24 -1.02 -17.89
CA ARG A 66 -11.12 -2.16 -18.20
C ARG A 66 -10.84 -3.37 -17.32
N ASN A 67 -9.58 -3.63 -16.99
CA ASN A 67 -9.17 -4.92 -16.43
C ASN A 67 -8.75 -4.84 -14.95
N VAL A 68 -8.22 -3.69 -14.47
CA VAL A 68 -7.56 -3.61 -13.15
C VAL A 68 -8.32 -2.74 -12.16
N ASN A 69 -8.46 -1.43 -12.44
CA ASN A 69 -9.19 -0.51 -11.56
C ASN A 69 -9.53 0.82 -12.25
N GLY A 70 -10.43 1.58 -11.61
CA GLY A 70 -10.95 2.84 -12.14
C GLY A 70 -10.12 4.10 -11.83
N ARG A 71 -8.93 4.01 -11.23
CA ARG A 71 -8.12 5.16 -10.76
C ARG A 71 -7.33 5.84 -11.87
N LEU A 72 -7.92 6.05 -13.05
CA LEU A 72 -7.23 6.46 -14.26
C LEU A 72 -6.30 7.67 -14.09
N PRO A 73 -6.67 8.80 -13.45
CA PRO A 73 -5.77 9.96 -13.33
C PRO A 73 -4.50 9.63 -12.54
N VAL A 74 -4.62 8.81 -11.50
CA VAL A 74 -3.51 8.45 -10.62
C VAL A 74 -2.62 7.41 -11.27
N THR A 75 -3.19 6.38 -11.88
CA THR A 75 -2.42 5.33 -12.56
C THR A 75 -1.72 5.85 -13.81
N PHE A 76 -2.34 6.82 -14.53
CA PHE A 76 -1.66 7.58 -15.57
C PHE A 76 -0.41 8.31 -15.03
N LEU A 77 -0.55 8.99 -13.89
CA LEU A 77 0.56 9.71 -13.26
C LEU A 77 1.65 8.76 -12.76
N VAL A 78 1.28 7.61 -12.16
CA VAL A 78 2.25 6.55 -11.79
C VAL A 78 3.04 6.14 -13.02
N GLN A 79 2.35 5.77 -14.10
CA GLN A 79 2.98 5.27 -15.31
C GLN A 79 3.90 6.32 -15.95
N ALA A 80 3.48 7.59 -16.00
CA ALA A 80 4.31 8.70 -16.48
C ALA A 80 5.58 8.89 -15.64
N VAL A 81 5.44 8.83 -14.32
CA VAL A 81 6.58 9.01 -13.39
C VAL A 81 7.57 7.84 -13.50
N VAL A 82 7.11 6.59 -13.43
CA VAL A 82 8.04 5.45 -13.45
C VAL A 82 8.68 5.21 -14.80
N SER A 83 8.02 5.64 -15.91
CA SER A 83 8.56 5.48 -17.26
C SER A 83 9.48 6.63 -17.69
N PHE A 84 9.18 7.87 -17.31
CA PHE A 84 9.89 9.05 -17.84
C PHE A 84 10.74 9.79 -16.82
N CYS A 85 10.51 9.59 -15.50
CA CYS A 85 11.26 10.31 -14.49
C CYS A 85 12.35 9.42 -13.87
N PRO A 86 13.63 9.85 -13.90
CA PRO A 86 14.66 9.22 -13.08
C PRO A 86 14.25 9.20 -11.61
N LYS A 87 14.65 8.15 -10.88
CA LYS A 87 14.25 7.95 -9.47
C LYS A 87 14.56 9.16 -8.57
N TRP A 88 15.68 9.86 -8.80
CA TRP A 88 16.05 11.03 -8.01
C TRP A 88 15.08 12.20 -8.21
N ILE A 89 14.49 12.38 -9.40
CA ILE A 89 13.45 13.40 -9.65
C ILE A 89 12.18 13.03 -8.87
N PHE A 90 11.75 11.76 -8.92
CA PHE A 90 10.65 11.30 -8.08
C PHE A 90 10.92 11.57 -6.60
N ASN A 91 12.12 11.29 -6.09
CA ASN A 91 12.48 11.52 -4.70
C ASN A 91 12.32 12.99 -4.30
N ILE A 92 12.72 13.93 -5.16
CA ILE A 92 12.53 15.38 -4.94
C ILE A 92 11.04 15.73 -4.94
N LEU A 93 10.30 15.32 -5.96
CA LEU A 93 8.87 15.61 -6.08
C LEU A 93 8.08 15.05 -4.90
N ASN A 94 8.34 13.80 -4.51
CA ASN A 94 7.69 13.15 -3.37
C ASN A 94 7.98 13.88 -2.06
N SER A 95 9.22 14.37 -1.89
CA SER A 95 9.61 15.16 -0.71
C SER A 95 8.93 16.53 -0.65
N LEU A 96 8.77 17.18 -1.79
CA LEU A 96 8.03 18.44 -1.88
C LEU A 96 6.54 18.24 -1.57
N ILE A 97 5.92 17.20 -2.11
CA ILE A 97 4.53 16.84 -1.82
C ILE A 97 4.34 16.54 -0.33
N PHE A 98 5.28 15.84 0.32
CA PHE A 98 5.22 15.61 1.76
C PHE A 98 5.26 16.89 2.58
N VAL A 99 6.10 17.87 2.20
CA VAL A 99 6.13 19.20 2.83
C VAL A 99 4.80 19.94 2.61
N ILE A 100 4.26 19.92 1.40
CA ILE A 100 2.96 20.54 1.09
C ILE A 100 1.85 19.91 1.94
N ALA A 101 1.80 18.57 2.05
CA ALA A 101 0.86 17.85 2.91
C ALA A 101 0.98 18.31 4.37
N SER A 102 2.22 18.44 4.88
CA SER A 102 2.50 18.87 6.25
C SER A 102 2.03 20.31 6.50
N LEU A 103 2.23 21.21 5.54
CA LEU A 103 1.76 22.59 5.62
C LEU A 103 0.23 22.70 5.56
N LEU A 104 -0.42 21.97 4.64
CA LEU A 104 -1.87 21.91 4.53
C LEU A 104 -2.50 21.34 5.79
N MET A 105 -1.94 20.24 6.33
CA MET A 105 -2.40 19.68 7.60
C MET A 105 -2.26 20.70 8.74
N THR A 106 -1.14 21.41 8.83
CA THR A 106 -0.94 22.48 9.81
C THR A 106 -2.00 23.58 9.65
N ARG A 107 -2.29 23.99 8.43
CA ARG A 107 -3.28 25.03 8.12
C ARG A 107 -4.71 24.61 8.47
N LEU A 108 -5.05 23.32 8.28
CA LEU A 108 -6.37 22.77 8.57
C LEU A 108 -6.60 22.57 10.07
N THR A 109 -5.55 22.28 10.84
CA THR A 109 -5.65 21.92 12.26
C THR A 109 -5.29 23.08 13.21
N SER A 110 -4.81 24.19 12.68
CA SER A 110 -4.41 25.34 13.50
C SER A 110 -4.62 26.68 12.81
N THR A 111 -4.83 27.74 13.60
CA THR A 111 -5.02 29.10 13.10
C THR A 111 -3.71 29.74 12.58
N ARG A 112 -2.55 29.25 13.01
CA ARG A 112 -1.24 29.80 12.66
C ARG A 112 -0.30 28.70 12.17
N ILE A 113 0.33 28.92 11.03
CA ILE A 113 1.42 28.08 10.54
C ILE A 113 2.69 28.51 11.28
N THR A 114 3.29 27.57 12.04
CA THR A 114 4.56 27.77 12.76
C THR A 114 5.47 26.57 12.52
N SER A 115 6.78 26.78 12.62
CA SER A 115 7.78 25.68 12.51
C SER A 115 7.43 24.48 13.38
N GLN A 116 7.13 24.71 14.65
CA GLN A 116 6.79 23.65 15.59
C GLN A 116 5.56 22.84 15.15
N ARG A 117 4.47 23.49 14.74
CA ARG A 117 3.25 22.83 14.31
C ARG A 117 3.46 22.07 12.98
N THR A 118 4.27 22.65 12.08
CA THR A 118 4.62 21.98 10.82
C THR A 118 5.45 20.72 11.07
N ILE A 119 6.41 20.74 12.01
CA ILE A 119 7.15 19.56 12.42
C ILE A 119 6.20 18.50 13.01
N ILE A 120 5.30 18.89 13.92
CA ILE A 120 4.33 17.95 14.51
C ILE A 120 3.44 17.34 13.43
N SER A 121 2.94 18.14 12.48
CA SER A 121 2.14 17.64 11.35
C SER A 121 2.93 16.67 10.49
N ALA A 122 4.19 16.98 10.15
CA ALA A 122 5.08 16.12 9.38
C ALA A 122 5.35 14.79 10.12
N LEU A 123 5.67 14.85 11.40
CA LEU A 123 5.90 13.66 12.22
C LEU A 123 4.63 12.80 12.35
N SER A 124 3.46 13.43 12.47
CA SER A 124 2.19 12.72 12.55
C SER A 124 1.85 12.03 11.22
N LEU A 125 2.06 12.68 10.08
CA LEU A 125 1.92 12.07 8.77
C LEU A 125 2.88 10.89 8.58
N PHE A 126 4.13 11.05 9.05
CA PHE A 126 5.17 10.06 8.86
C PHE A 126 5.03 8.85 9.79
N LEU A 127 4.65 9.04 11.05
CA LEU A 127 4.68 7.98 12.07
C LEU A 127 3.32 7.39 12.40
N LEU A 128 2.22 8.13 12.23
CA LEU A 128 0.90 7.69 12.72
C LEU A 128 0.00 7.14 11.62
N LEU A 129 0.28 7.43 10.34
CA LEU A 129 -0.52 6.89 9.27
C LEU A 129 -0.11 5.44 8.94
N PRO A 130 -1.09 4.53 8.75
CA PRO A 130 -0.80 3.14 8.43
C PRO A 130 -0.24 3.00 7.01
N GLY A 131 0.54 1.94 6.79
CA GLY A 131 1.16 1.68 5.50
C GLY A 131 2.30 2.63 5.17
N HIS A 132 3.04 3.08 6.17
CA HIS A 132 4.13 4.06 6.05
C HIS A 132 5.01 3.84 4.81
N TYR A 133 5.64 2.68 4.66
CA TYR A 133 6.49 2.38 3.52
C TYR A 133 5.71 2.36 2.22
N GLU A 134 4.58 1.67 2.21
CA GLU A 134 3.74 1.46 1.02
C GLU A 134 3.03 2.72 0.54
N ALA A 135 2.65 3.63 1.46
CA ALA A 135 1.87 4.82 1.13
C ALA A 135 2.69 6.09 0.99
N LEU A 136 3.90 6.16 1.57
CA LEU A 136 4.70 7.37 1.60
C LEU A 136 5.97 7.30 0.74
N LEU A 137 6.60 6.13 0.63
CA LEU A 137 7.94 5.99 0.06
C LEU A 137 7.98 5.17 -1.24
N TRP A 138 7.20 4.10 -1.35
CA TRP A 138 7.06 3.32 -2.57
C TRP A 138 6.43 4.17 -3.69
N ALA A 139 7.02 4.24 -4.86
CA ALA A 139 6.62 5.23 -5.87
C ALA A 139 5.15 5.07 -6.31
N THR A 140 4.73 3.87 -6.71
CA THR A 140 3.33 3.59 -7.04
C THR A 140 2.41 3.90 -5.87
N GLY A 141 2.79 3.52 -4.66
CA GLY A 141 1.99 3.76 -3.47
C GLY A 141 1.98 5.22 -3.06
N ALA A 142 3.12 5.92 -3.06
CA ALA A 142 3.19 7.34 -2.71
C ALA A 142 2.29 8.20 -3.60
N ILE A 143 2.28 7.95 -4.91
CA ILE A 143 1.39 8.66 -5.84
C ILE A 143 -0.08 8.33 -5.54
N ASN A 144 -0.41 7.07 -5.24
CA ASN A 144 -1.78 6.64 -4.93
C ASN A 144 -2.30 7.14 -3.57
N TYR A 145 -1.43 7.35 -2.58
CA TYR A 145 -1.84 7.67 -1.21
C TYR A 145 -1.35 9.04 -0.73
N LEU A 146 -0.04 9.31 -0.73
CA LEU A 146 0.49 10.59 -0.27
C LEU A 146 0.08 11.75 -1.18
N TRP A 147 0.25 11.59 -2.51
CA TRP A 147 -0.09 12.66 -3.45
C TRP A 147 -1.60 12.89 -3.51
N VAL A 148 -2.38 11.82 -3.55
CA VAL A 148 -3.85 11.89 -3.47
C VAL A 148 -4.28 12.49 -2.13
N GLY A 149 -3.72 12.02 -1.00
CA GLY A 149 -3.99 12.57 0.32
C GLY A 149 -3.68 14.06 0.40
N THR A 150 -2.60 14.51 -0.25
CA THR A 150 -2.26 15.95 -0.36
C THR A 150 -3.31 16.71 -1.16
N LEU A 151 -3.80 16.15 -2.27
CA LEU A 151 -4.92 16.74 -3.02
C LEU A 151 -6.19 16.82 -2.16
N ILE A 152 -6.51 15.78 -1.39
CA ILE A 152 -7.66 15.79 -0.47
C ILE A 152 -7.51 16.87 0.61
N LEU A 153 -6.32 17.00 1.21
CA LEU A 153 -6.04 18.09 2.16
C LEU A 153 -6.22 19.46 1.51
N PHE A 154 -5.80 19.62 0.26
CA PHE A 154 -6.01 20.84 -0.52
C PHE A 154 -7.50 21.09 -0.77
N ILE A 155 -8.28 20.08 -1.11
CA ILE A 155 -9.74 20.20 -1.30
C ILE A 155 -10.43 20.61 0.00
N LEU A 156 -10.04 20.02 1.15
CA LEU A 156 -10.58 20.41 2.46
C LEU A 156 -10.22 21.85 2.82
N TRP A 157 -8.99 22.27 2.51
CA TRP A 157 -8.57 23.67 2.69
C TRP A 157 -9.35 24.60 1.75
N LEU A 158 -9.48 24.25 0.47
CA LEU A 158 -10.25 25.02 -0.51
C LEU A 158 -11.71 25.16 -0.06
N TRP A 159 -12.35 24.07 0.36
CA TRP A 159 -13.71 24.08 0.90
C TRP A 159 -13.88 25.10 2.03
N ARG A 160 -12.91 25.13 2.95
CA ARG A 160 -12.91 26.10 4.06
C ARG A 160 -12.73 27.55 3.58
N GLU A 161 -11.88 27.78 2.59
CA GLU A 161 -11.67 29.13 2.03
C GLU A 161 -12.89 29.61 1.22
N LEU A 162 -13.65 28.71 0.57
CA LEU A 162 -14.90 29.05 -0.13
C LEU A 162 -15.97 29.63 0.80
N ASN A 163 -15.95 29.28 2.09
CA ASN A 163 -16.86 29.86 3.08
C ASN A 163 -16.54 31.31 3.42
N ASN A 164 -15.28 31.73 3.23
CA ASN A 164 -14.79 33.03 3.64
C ASN A 164 -14.65 34.02 2.47
N ASN A 165 -14.47 33.49 1.24
CA ASN A 165 -14.13 34.29 0.07
C ASN A 165 -15.09 34.03 -1.10
N ARG A 166 -15.57 35.09 -1.75
CA ARG A 166 -16.28 34.98 -3.03
C ARG A 166 -15.27 34.72 -4.14
N ILE A 167 -15.38 33.55 -4.77
CA ILE A 167 -14.55 33.19 -5.93
C ILE A 167 -15.23 33.67 -7.21
N ALA A 168 -14.44 34.26 -8.10
CA ALA A 168 -14.95 34.68 -9.39
C ALA A 168 -15.50 33.53 -10.22
N THR A 169 -16.61 33.74 -10.90
CA THR A 169 -17.36 32.71 -11.63
C THR A 169 -16.52 31.98 -12.69
N TYR A 170 -15.56 32.68 -13.31
CA TYR A 170 -14.67 32.09 -14.30
C TYR A 170 -13.73 31.01 -13.74
N LEU A 171 -13.57 30.91 -12.42
CA LEU A 171 -12.79 29.86 -11.75
C LEU A 171 -13.61 28.61 -11.41
N HIS A 172 -14.94 28.63 -11.57
CA HIS A 172 -15.79 27.48 -11.26
C HIS A 172 -15.42 26.23 -12.08
N PRO A 173 -15.07 26.30 -13.40
CA PRO A 173 -14.59 25.14 -14.13
C PRO A 173 -13.32 24.51 -13.54
N LEU A 174 -12.38 25.33 -13.08
CA LEU A 174 -11.17 24.83 -12.41
C LEU A 174 -11.50 24.12 -11.09
N ILE A 175 -12.41 24.70 -10.30
CA ILE A 175 -12.90 24.09 -9.05
C ILE A 175 -13.57 22.76 -9.31
N PHE A 176 -14.40 22.68 -10.37
CA PHE A 176 -15.01 21.42 -10.81
C PHE A 176 -13.97 20.39 -11.21
N ILE A 177 -12.95 20.75 -12.01
CA ILE A 177 -11.86 19.85 -12.43
C ILE A 177 -11.08 19.35 -11.21
N LEU A 178 -10.76 20.21 -10.25
CA LEU A 178 -10.10 19.81 -9.00
C LEU A 178 -10.96 18.82 -8.21
N GLY A 179 -12.27 19.06 -8.14
CA GLY A 179 -13.23 18.12 -7.57
C GLY A 179 -13.22 16.78 -8.30
N LEU A 180 -13.32 16.80 -9.64
CA LEU A 180 -13.32 15.62 -10.49
C LEU A 180 -12.05 14.78 -10.28
N LEU A 181 -10.88 15.39 -10.32
CA LEU A 181 -9.61 14.71 -10.10
C LEU A 181 -9.53 14.12 -8.69
N SER A 182 -9.98 14.82 -7.65
CA SER A 182 -9.96 14.30 -6.29
C SER A 182 -10.91 13.12 -6.09
N GLY A 183 -12.09 13.16 -6.71
CA GLY A 183 -13.06 12.06 -6.69
C GLY A 183 -12.62 10.85 -7.52
N TRP A 184 -11.93 11.08 -8.64
CA TRP A 184 -11.49 10.03 -9.58
C TRP A 184 -10.12 9.45 -9.24
N SER A 185 -9.55 9.79 -8.08
CA SER A 185 -8.18 9.43 -7.75
C SER A 185 -8.05 8.07 -7.06
N ASN A 186 -8.70 7.88 -5.92
CA ASN A 186 -8.57 6.65 -5.14
C ASN A 186 -9.79 6.46 -4.22
N GLU A 187 -10.41 5.27 -4.29
CA GLU A 187 -11.59 4.89 -3.48
C GLU A 187 -11.33 4.98 -1.98
N ALA A 188 -10.08 4.78 -1.52
CA ALA A 188 -9.71 4.92 -0.11
C ALA A 188 -9.91 6.34 0.47
N PHE A 189 -10.20 7.33 -0.38
CA PHE A 189 -10.52 8.70 -0.02
C PHE A 189 -11.87 9.15 -0.56
N SER A 190 -12.15 8.81 -1.83
CA SER A 190 -13.21 9.42 -2.64
C SER A 190 -14.59 9.22 -2.04
N PHE A 191 -14.94 8.00 -1.63
CA PHE A 191 -16.26 7.71 -1.10
C PHE A 191 -16.52 8.41 0.23
N GLY A 192 -15.51 8.47 1.10
CA GLY A 192 -15.58 9.22 2.34
C GLY A 192 -15.76 10.72 2.08
N LEU A 193 -14.98 11.27 1.14
CA LEU A 193 -15.08 12.69 0.77
C LEU A 193 -16.46 13.03 0.19
N VAL A 194 -17.01 12.21 -0.72
CA VAL A 194 -18.35 12.37 -1.28
C VAL A 194 -19.39 12.48 -0.16
N MET A 195 -19.44 11.52 0.75
CA MET A 195 -20.39 11.52 1.84
C MET A 195 -20.22 12.70 2.78
N GLY A 196 -18.95 13.04 3.11
CA GLY A 196 -18.63 14.20 3.93
C GLY A 196 -19.14 15.52 3.33
N LEU A 197 -18.89 15.73 2.02
CA LEU A 197 -19.29 16.94 1.32
C LEU A 197 -20.82 17.03 1.13
N ILE A 198 -21.49 15.93 0.78
CA ILE A 198 -22.96 15.91 0.64
C ILE A 198 -23.63 16.30 1.95
N ILE A 199 -23.23 15.68 3.07
CA ILE A 199 -23.83 15.98 4.37
C ILE A 199 -23.50 17.41 4.81
N GLU A 200 -22.29 17.89 4.54
CA GLU A 200 -21.92 19.29 4.82
C GLU A 200 -22.79 20.28 4.02
N LEU A 201 -23.02 20.02 2.73
CA LEU A 201 -23.93 20.84 1.90
C LEU A 201 -25.35 20.87 2.47
N LEU A 202 -25.85 19.73 2.95
CA LEU A 202 -27.19 19.62 3.53
C LEU A 202 -27.32 20.34 4.87
N CYS A 203 -26.28 20.27 5.71
CA CYS A 203 -26.28 20.90 7.04
C CYS A 203 -26.03 22.41 7.01
N ASN A 204 -25.29 22.93 6.02
CA ASN A 204 -24.87 24.32 5.97
C ASN A 204 -25.44 25.09 4.77
N ARG A 205 -26.65 24.78 4.34
CA ARG A 205 -27.31 25.33 3.13
C ARG A 205 -27.18 26.86 3.00
N ALA A 206 -27.32 27.58 4.12
CA ALA A 206 -27.26 29.06 4.12
C ALA A 206 -25.86 29.64 3.81
N LYS A 207 -24.80 28.86 3.94
CA LYS A 207 -23.41 29.28 3.70
C LYS A 207 -22.86 28.81 2.37
N ASN A 208 -23.57 27.92 1.68
CA ASN A 208 -23.07 27.34 0.44
C ASN A 208 -23.10 28.35 -0.70
N THR A 209 -21.98 28.44 -1.41
CA THR A 209 -21.83 29.23 -2.63
C THR A 209 -21.90 28.33 -3.86
N PRO A 210 -22.13 28.84 -5.07
CA PRO A 210 -22.07 28.03 -6.30
C PRO A 210 -20.77 27.23 -6.43
N ALA A 211 -19.64 27.76 -5.97
CA ALA A 211 -18.35 27.08 -6.01
C ALA A 211 -18.32 25.81 -5.16
N HIS A 212 -19.02 25.73 -4.03
CA HIS A 212 -19.17 24.51 -3.24
C HIS A 212 -19.90 23.41 -4.03
N TYR A 213 -20.97 23.78 -4.75
CA TYR A 213 -21.71 22.83 -5.58
C TYR A 213 -20.85 22.33 -6.75
N TRP A 214 -20.11 23.20 -7.44
CA TRP A 214 -19.20 22.81 -8.51
C TRP A 214 -18.13 21.84 -8.02
N LEU A 215 -17.53 22.11 -6.87
CA LEU A 215 -16.55 21.21 -6.24
C LEU A 215 -17.16 19.86 -5.91
N ALA A 216 -18.32 19.85 -5.23
CA ALA A 216 -18.98 18.62 -4.81
C ALA A 216 -19.46 17.78 -6.01
N ILE A 217 -20.03 18.41 -7.05
CA ILE A 217 -20.43 17.73 -8.29
C ILE A 217 -19.21 17.08 -8.95
N GLY A 218 -18.09 17.80 -9.03
CA GLY A 218 -16.83 17.24 -9.54
C GLY A 218 -16.41 16.00 -8.75
N VAL A 219 -16.39 16.07 -7.42
CA VAL A 219 -16.02 14.93 -6.55
C VAL A 219 -16.94 13.74 -6.76
N VAL A 220 -18.26 13.96 -6.81
CA VAL A 220 -19.26 12.90 -7.04
C VAL A 220 -19.06 12.23 -8.40
N LEU A 221 -18.94 13.02 -9.47
CA LEU A 221 -18.70 12.48 -10.82
C LEU A 221 -17.37 11.73 -10.89
N GLY A 222 -16.30 12.24 -10.28
CA GLY A 222 -15.02 11.55 -10.21
C GLY A 222 -15.11 10.20 -9.47
N ALA A 223 -15.80 10.14 -8.36
CA ALA A 223 -16.03 8.89 -7.63
C ALA A 223 -16.89 7.91 -8.44
N ALA A 224 -17.89 8.41 -9.18
CA ALA A 224 -18.69 7.59 -10.07
C ALA A 224 -17.84 6.95 -11.19
N MET A 225 -16.82 7.65 -11.72
CA MET A 225 -15.90 7.10 -12.72
C MET A 225 -15.11 5.89 -12.19
N ILE A 226 -14.81 5.83 -10.88
CA ILE A 226 -14.19 4.65 -10.28
C ILE A 226 -15.20 3.50 -10.19
N LEU A 227 -16.45 3.78 -9.82
CA LEU A 227 -17.48 2.77 -9.65
C LEU A 227 -17.91 2.12 -10.97
N VAL A 228 -17.97 2.89 -12.06
CA VAL A 228 -18.38 2.36 -13.37
C VAL A 228 -17.24 1.64 -14.11
N ALA A 229 -16.01 1.69 -13.58
CA ALA A 229 -14.89 1.01 -14.21
C ALA A 229 -15.04 -0.51 -14.12
N PRO A 230 -15.02 -1.26 -15.25
CA PRO A 230 -15.11 -2.71 -15.21
C PRO A 230 -14.01 -3.36 -14.37
N GLY A 231 -12.76 -2.85 -14.46
CA GLY A 231 -11.63 -3.35 -13.70
C GLY A 231 -11.81 -3.24 -12.19
N SER A 232 -12.59 -2.27 -11.69
CA SER A 232 -12.89 -2.19 -10.25
C SER A 232 -13.72 -3.37 -9.77
N TRP A 233 -14.63 -3.89 -10.59
CA TRP A 233 -15.46 -5.06 -10.30
C TRP A 233 -14.66 -6.35 -10.43
N ASN A 234 -13.86 -6.49 -11.50
CA ASN A 234 -12.98 -7.64 -11.68
C ASN A 234 -12.05 -7.84 -10.47
N ARG A 235 -11.56 -6.73 -9.90
CA ARG A 235 -10.72 -6.77 -8.71
C ARG A 235 -11.46 -7.23 -7.46
N LEU A 236 -12.75 -6.90 -7.30
CA LEU A 236 -13.55 -7.39 -6.19
C LEU A 236 -13.75 -8.91 -6.27
N ASP A 237 -13.89 -9.45 -7.48
CA ASP A 237 -14.04 -10.88 -7.73
C ASP A 237 -12.73 -11.67 -7.46
N SER A 238 -11.57 -11.02 -7.52
CA SER A 238 -10.25 -11.63 -7.32
C SER A 238 -9.71 -11.56 -5.88
N ILE A 239 -10.52 -11.13 -4.89
CA ILE A 239 -10.09 -11.03 -3.50
C ILE A 239 -9.84 -12.43 -2.93
N SER A 240 -8.57 -12.74 -2.66
CA SER A 240 -8.14 -13.98 -2.03
C SER A 240 -8.55 -14.05 -0.55
N GLU A 241 -8.65 -15.26 -0.01
CA GLU A 241 -8.94 -15.47 1.40
C GLU A 241 -7.86 -14.86 2.32
N PRO A 242 -8.26 -14.31 3.49
CA PRO A 242 -7.30 -13.75 4.44
C PRO A 242 -6.39 -14.85 4.98
N SER A 243 -5.11 -14.54 5.07
CA SER A 243 -4.12 -15.38 5.74
C SER A 243 -4.55 -15.69 7.18
N ARG A 244 -4.17 -16.87 7.67
CA ARG A 244 -4.46 -17.33 9.04
C ARG A 244 -3.40 -16.91 10.07
N ASN A 245 -2.35 -16.22 9.62
CA ASN A 245 -1.28 -15.82 10.50
C ASN A 245 -1.69 -14.55 11.27
N ILE A 246 -1.57 -14.57 12.61
CA ILE A 246 -1.88 -13.42 13.47
C ILE A 246 -1.07 -12.16 13.08
N ASN A 247 0.11 -12.34 12.52
CA ASN A 247 0.94 -11.23 12.05
C ASN A 247 0.30 -10.44 10.90
N ASP A 248 -0.60 -11.05 10.13
CA ASP A 248 -1.28 -10.41 9.02
C ASP A 248 -2.39 -9.46 9.48
N TYR A 249 -2.83 -9.61 10.74
CA TYR A 249 -3.76 -8.67 11.38
C TYR A 249 -3.07 -7.46 12.01
N LEU A 250 -1.74 -7.44 12.11
CA LEU A 250 -0.99 -6.31 12.68
C LEU A 250 -1.26 -4.98 11.94
N PRO A 251 -1.35 -4.93 10.60
CA PRO A 251 -1.74 -3.72 9.87
C PRO A 251 -3.14 -3.22 10.26
N LEU A 252 -4.11 -4.13 10.40
CA LEU A 252 -5.46 -3.78 10.85
C LEU A 252 -5.47 -3.21 12.26
N LEU A 253 -4.78 -3.88 13.20
CA LEU A 253 -4.68 -3.41 14.58
C LEU A 253 -4.02 -2.03 14.64
N SER A 254 -2.96 -1.79 13.87
CA SER A 254 -2.31 -0.49 13.80
C SER A 254 -3.24 0.61 13.26
N ALA A 255 -4.06 0.28 12.27
CA ALA A 255 -5.02 1.20 11.66
C ALA A 255 -6.17 1.58 12.59
N LEU A 256 -6.53 0.71 13.54
CA LEU A 256 -7.59 0.97 14.53
C LEU A 256 -7.16 1.87 15.70
N VAL A 257 -5.87 2.11 15.87
CA VAL A 257 -5.37 2.97 16.97
C VAL A 257 -5.92 4.39 16.88
N LEU A 258 -5.88 5.01 15.70
CA LEU A 258 -6.37 6.38 15.50
C LEU A 258 -7.89 6.51 15.72
N PRO A 259 -8.76 5.64 15.17
CA PRO A 259 -10.19 5.63 15.51
C PRO A 259 -10.47 5.52 17.00
N ILE A 260 -9.78 4.61 17.70
CA ILE A 260 -9.94 4.42 19.15
C ILE A 260 -9.55 5.70 19.91
N LEU A 261 -8.40 6.28 19.59
CA LEU A 261 -7.95 7.54 20.20
C LEU A 261 -8.94 8.68 19.94
N LEU A 262 -9.52 8.78 18.74
CA LEU A 262 -10.54 9.79 18.43
C LEU A 262 -11.80 9.58 19.28
N ILE A 263 -12.32 8.36 19.36
CA ILE A 263 -13.50 8.04 20.16
C ILE A 263 -13.28 8.40 21.63
N ILE A 264 -12.14 7.98 22.22
CA ILE A 264 -11.79 8.32 23.61
C ILE A 264 -11.73 9.84 23.78
N SER A 265 -11.09 10.56 22.85
CA SER A 265 -10.96 12.01 22.92
C SER A 265 -12.32 12.72 22.83
N LEU A 266 -13.24 12.25 21.99
CA LEU A 266 -14.60 12.80 21.87
C LEU A 266 -15.44 12.53 23.11
N ILE A 267 -15.30 11.35 23.74
CA ILE A 267 -15.98 11.03 25.00
C ILE A 267 -15.46 11.96 26.12
N LEU A 268 -14.16 12.13 26.25
CA LEU A 268 -13.55 13.02 27.25
C LEU A 268 -13.99 14.48 27.04
N LEU A 269 -14.03 14.94 25.79
CA LEU A 269 -14.51 16.29 25.45
C LEU A 269 -15.99 16.45 25.81
N GLY A 270 -16.83 15.45 25.48
CA GLY A 270 -18.26 15.47 25.77
C GLY A 270 -18.58 15.47 27.26
N ASN A 271 -17.82 14.72 28.04
CA ASN A 271 -17.92 14.71 29.51
C ASN A 271 -17.47 16.04 30.14
N SER A 272 -16.50 16.73 29.50
CA SER A 272 -16.02 18.03 29.98
C SER A 272 -16.97 19.17 29.59
N ASP A 273 -17.43 19.22 28.31
CA ASP A 273 -18.26 20.30 27.79
C ASP A 273 -19.01 19.87 26.53
N LYS A 274 -20.33 19.63 26.66
CA LYS A 274 -21.19 19.22 25.56
C LYS A 274 -21.30 20.26 24.43
N ASN A 275 -21.19 21.54 24.74
CA ASN A 275 -21.25 22.61 23.73
C ASN A 275 -19.98 22.66 22.90
N LYS A 276 -18.82 22.47 23.53
CA LYS A 276 -17.54 22.34 22.83
C LYS A 276 -17.54 21.09 21.94
N LEU A 277 -18.07 19.96 22.40
CA LEU A 277 -18.19 18.77 21.57
C LEU A 277 -19.06 19.04 20.33
N LYS A 278 -20.24 19.68 20.48
CA LYS A 278 -21.11 20.03 19.34
C LYS A 278 -20.39 20.94 18.34
N LEU A 279 -19.71 21.95 18.83
CA LEU A 279 -18.93 22.87 17.98
C LEU A 279 -17.82 22.14 17.24
N PHE A 280 -17.08 21.30 17.94
CA PHE A 280 -15.99 20.49 17.39
C PHE A 280 -16.48 19.54 16.29
N ILE A 281 -17.57 18.81 16.53
CA ILE A 281 -18.21 17.94 15.53
C ILE A 281 -18.64 18.74 14.30
N SER A 282 -19.21 19.93 14.50
CA SER A 282 -19.61 20.81 13.39
C SER A 282 -18.42 21.27 12.55
N GLN A 283 -17.30 21.61 13.19
CA GLN A 283 -16.09 22.06 12.51
C GLN A 283 -15.37 20.94 11.73
N HIS A 284 -15.44 19.71 12.22
CA HIS A 284 -14.77 18.54 11.64
C HIS A 284 -15.74 17.58 10.95
N ARG A 285 -16.96 17.99 10.65
CA ARG A 285 -18.04 17.13 10.13
C ARG A 285 -17.63 16.36 8.89
N ILE A 286 -17.02 17.00 7.89
CA ILE A 286 -16.56 16.33 6.66
C ILE A 286 -15.60 15.19 7.01
N CYS A 287 -14.61 15.47 7.87
CA CYS A 287 -13.60 14.47 8.24
C CYS A 287 -14.21 13.29 9.03
N LEU A 288 -15.09 13.58 9.98
CA LEU A 288 -15.74 12.56 10.81
C LEU A 288 -16.65 11.65 9.98
N ILE A 289 -17.44 12.23 9.08
CA ILE A 289 -18.30 11.46 8.18
C ILE A 289 -17.47 10.66 7.17
N ALA A 290 -16.42 11.27 6.60
CA ALA A 290 -15.54 10.57 5.68
C ALA A 290 -14.90 9.34 6.36
N ALA A 291 -14.39 9.50 7.57
CA ALA A 291 -13.78 8.40 8.32
C ALA A 291 -14.80 7.29 8.66
N THR A 292 -16.00 7.64 9.11
CA THR A 292 -17.06 6.66 9.42
C THR A 292 -17.57 5.92 8.19
N THR A 293 -17.62 6.59 7.02
CA THR A 293 -17.96 5.97 5.74
C THR A 293 -16.89 5.00 5.26
N LEU A 294 -15.61 5.37 5.41
CA LEU A 294 -14.51 4.55 4.92
C LEU A 294 -14.21 3.33 5.80
N LEU A 295 -14.47 3.40 7.10
CA LEU A 295 -14.18 2.29 8.02
C LEU A 295 -14.82 0.96 7.59
N PRO A 296 -16.14 0.85 7.35
CA PRO A 296 -16.75 -0.39 6.90
C PRO A 296 -16.25 -0.81 5.51
N ILE A 297 -15.95 0.12 4.60
CA ILE A 297 -15.40 -0.18 3.28
C ILE A 297 -14.02 -0.82 3.41
N CYS A 298 -13.13 -0.23 4.22
CA CYS A 298 -11.80 -0.78 4.50
C CYS A 298 -11.89 -2.18 5.15
N LEU A 299 -12.84 -2.39 6.05
CA LEU A 299 -13.05 -3.68 6.69
C LEU A 299 -13.65 -4.72 5.74
N ALA A 300 -14.51 -4.32 4.80
CA ALA A 300 -15.15 -5.22 3.85
C ALA A 300 -14.24 -5.69 2.72
N THR A 301 -13.26 -4.88 2.33
CA THR A 301 -12.41 -5.19 1.17
C THR A 301 -11.30 -6.20 1.45
N TYR A 302 -11.18 -6.76 2.64
CA TYR A 302 -10.22 -7.81 3.04
C TYR A 302 -8.76 -7.60 2.68
N GLN A 303 -8.45 -6.51 2.05
CA GLN A 303 -7.07 -6.13 1.83
C GLN A 303 -6.53 -5.51 3.12
N TYR A 304 -6.08 -6.35 4.03
CA TYR A 304 -5.36 -5.92 5.24
C TYR A 304 -4.02 -5.26 4.94
N ALA A 305 -3.78 -4.84 3.70
CA ALA A 305 -2.69 -3.94 3.39
C ALA A 305 -2.89 -2.64 4.18
N ALA A 306 -1.94 -2.31 5.03
CA ALA A 306 -2.03 -1.14 5.92
C ALA A 306 -2.38 0.15 5.15
N ARG A 307 -1.90 0.28 3.91
CA ARG A 307 -2.19 1.42 3.04
C ARG A 307 -3.67 1.62 2.73
N SER A 308 -4.50 0.59 2.75
CA SER A 308 -5.95 0.71 2.50
C SER A 308 -6.65 1.59 3.55
N PHE A 309 -6.12 1.64 4.76
CA PHE A 309 -6.62 2.48 5.85
C PHE A 309 -6.04 3.90 5.86
N PHE A 310 -5.13 4.22 4.95
CA PHE A 310 -4.43 5.51 4.95
C PHE A 310 -5.40 6.69 4.82
N GLY A 311 -6.37 6.63 3.90
CA GLY A 311 -7.36 7.70 3.68
C GLY A 311 -8.24 7.93 4.90
N MET A 312 -8.81 6.86 5.47
CA MET A 312 -9.59 6.94 6.71
C MET A 312 -8.77 7.57 7.83
N SER A 313 -7.53 7.09 8.01
CA SER A 313 -6.64 7.58 9.07
C SER A 313 -6.23 9.04 8.88
N LEU A 314 -6.08 9.51 7.63
CA LEU A 314 -5.81 10.92 7.32
C LEU A 314 -6.99 11.82 7.77
N PHE A 315 -8.24 11.40 7.49
CA PHE A 315 -9.42 12.12 7.95
C PHE A 315 -9.55 12.14 9.48
N ILE A 316 -9.13 11.08 10.18
CA ILE A 316 -9.13 11.01 11.65
C ILE A 316 -8.01 11.83 12.26
N LEU A 317 -6.85 11.90 11.61
CA LEU A 317 -5.68 12.61 12.12
C LEU A 317 -5.91 14.12 12.22
N LEU A 318 -6.71 14.71 11.30
CA LEU A 318 -7.04 16.14 11.32
C LEU A 318 -7.76 16.56 12.62
N PRO A 319 -8.91 15.98 13.01
CA PRO A 319 -9.55 16.32 14.27
C PRO A 319 -8.68 15.98 15.49
N LEU A 320 -7.94 14.87 15.49
CA LEU A 320 -7.03 14.52 16.59
C LEU A 320 -5.94 15.56 16.80
N LEU A 321 -5.30 16.05 15.74
CA LEU A 321 -4.29 17.11 15.84
C LEU A 321 -4.88 18.43 16.33
N THR A 322 -6.10 18.76 15.90
CA THR A 322 -6.80 19.95 16.42
C THR A 322 -6.99 19.85 17.91
N LEU A 323 -7.50 18.70 18.42
CA LEU A 323 -7.64 18.46 19.87
C LEU A 323 -6.29 18.53 20.59
N ALA A 324 -5.25 17.95 20.00
CA ALA A 324 -3.90 18.00 20.59
C ALA A 324 -3.39 19.44 20.73
N TYR A 325 -3.58 20.28 19.72
CA TYR A 325 -3.16 21.69 19.76
C TYR A 325 -3.98 22.53 20.73
N GLU A 326 -5.27 22.29 20.85
CA GLU A 326 -6.16 23.07 21.72
C GLU A 326 -6.05 22.68 23.19
N TYR A 327 -5.94 21.37 23.48
CA TYR A 327 -6.08 20.86 24.85
C TYR A 327 -4.80 20.29 25.45
N MET A 328 -3.90 19.71 24.65
CA MET A 328 -2.69 19.03 25.16
C MET A 328 -1.47 19.97 25.13
N ALA A 329 -1.26 20.71 24.05
CA ALA A 329 -0.07 21.53 23.89
C ALA A 329 0.15 22.56 25.04
N PRO A 330 -0.89 23.21 25.59
CA PRO A 330 -0.72 24.16 26.70
C PRO A 330 -0.28 23.49 28.01
N ARG A 331 -0.46 22.15 28.14
CA ARG A 331 -0.17 21.38 29.35
C ARG A 331 1.18 20.70 29.33
N ILE A 332 1.82 20.63 28.17
CA ILE A 332 3.12 19.98 28.01
C ILE A 332 4.23 20.94 28.45
N THR A 333 4.99 20.56 29.47
CA THR A 333 6.15 21.35 29.89
C THR A 333 7.24 21.29 28.83
N ARG A 334 8.12 22.32 28.81
CA ARG A 334 9.25 22.36 27.88
C ARG A 334 10.16 21.13 27.99
N THR A 335 10.36 20.62 29.19
CA THR A 335 11.17 19.42 29.45
C THR A 335 10.55 18.20 28.80
N ILE A 336 9.23 17.96 29.01
CA ILE A 336 8.52 16.82 28.40
C ILE A 336 8.59 16.93 26.88
N ALA A 337 8.32 18.12 26.30
CA ALA A 337 8.40 18.33 24.86
C ALA A 337 9.79 18.02 24.30
N THR A 338 10.85 18.47 24.97
CA THR A 338 12.23 18.19 24.54
C THR A 338 12.58 16.72 24.62
N THR A 339 12.18 16.04 25.69
CA THR A 339 12.41 14.58 25.85
C THR A 339 11.69 13.79 24.78
N LEU A 340 10.41 14.08 24.51
CA LEU A 340 9.64 13.43 23.45
C LEU A 340 10.27 13.67 22.05
N TYR A 341 10.71 14.89 21.79
CA TYR A 341 11.40 15.22 20.54
C TYR A 341 12.68 14.39 20.35
N LEU A 342 13.51 14.26 21.39
CA LEU A 342 14.73 13.45 21.33
C LEU A 342 14.42 11.97 21.09
N ILE A 343 13.40 11.42 21.76
CA ILE A 343 12.95 10.03 21.54
C ILE A 343 12.53 9.83 20.09
N VAL A 344 11.75 10.75 19.54
CA VAL A 344 11.28 10.67 18.14
C VAL A 344 12.45 10.76 17.15
N VAL A 345 13.42 11.65 17.40
CA VAL A 345 14.61 11.78 16.54
C VAL A 345 15.43 10.49 16.53
N VAL A 346 15.66 9.90 17.71
CA VAL A 346 16.35 8.60 17.82
C VAL A 346 15.59 7.52 17.07
N PHE A 347 14.27 7.44 17.27
CA PHE A 347 13.42 6.45 16.58
C PHE A 347 13.47 6.60 15.06
N ILE A 348 13.40 7.83 14.53
CA ILE A 348 13.55 8.10 13.09
C ILE A 348 14.93 7.65 12.59
N GLY A 349 16.00 7.90 13.34
CA GLY A 349 17.34 7.42 13.03
C GLY A 349 17.42 5.88 12.97
N MET A 350 16.77 5.20 13.92
CA MET A 350 16.66 3.74 13.90
C MET A 350 15.88 3.24 12.69
N LEU A 351 14.75 3.87 12.34
CA LEU A 351 13.98 3.54 11.16
C LEU A 351 14.79 3.73 9.87
N TYR A 352 15.50 4.84 9.76
CA TYR A 352 16.37 5.10 8.60
C TYR A 352 17.44 4.02 8.42
N ASN A 353 18.06 3.59 9.52
CA ASN A 353 19.03 2.49 9.49
C ASN A 353 18.40 1.18 9.00
N GLU A 354 17.15 0.87 9.41
CA GLU A 354 16.45 -0.31 8.92
C GLU A 354 16.11 -0.19 7.42
N HIS A 355 15.72 1.00 6.93
CA HIS A 355 15.53 1.23 5.50
C HIS A 355 16.83 1.03 4.70
N CYS A 356 17.97 1.49 5.22
CA CYS A 356 19.27 1.25 4.59
C CYS A 356 19.62 -0.25 4.51
N LYS A 357 19.28 -1.03 5.55
CA LYS A 357 19.47 -2.49 5.52
C LYS A 357 18.58 -3.14 4.46
N VAL A 358 17.30 -2.77 4.40
CA VAL A 358 16.38 -3.27 3.38
C VAL A 358 16.89 -2.96 1.98
N GLU A 359 17.33 -1.72 1.72
CA GLU A 359 17.90 -1.33 0.44
C GLU A 359 19.13 -2.14 0.07
N LYS A 360 20.04 -2.34 1.02
CA LYS A 360 21.24 -3.17 0.81
C LYS A 360 20.89 -4.59 0.38
N HIS A 361 19.92 -5.22 1.07
CA HIS A 361 19.48 -6.57 0.73
C HIS A 361 18.72 -6.62 -0.60
N HIS A 362 17.87 -5.61 -0.85
CA HIS A 362 17.19 -5.48 -2.14
C HIS A 362 18.18 -5.38 -3.30
N ARG A 363 19.21 -4.55 -3.16
CA ARG A 363 20.25 -4.41 -4.19
C ARG A 363 21.00 -5.72 -4.41
N ALA A 364 21.40 -6.41 -3.34
CA ALA A 364 22.06 -7.70 -3.43
C ALA A 364 21.16 -8.75 -4.13
N LEU A 365 19.84 -8.71 -3.87
CA LEU A 365 18.86 -9.54 -4.55
C LEU A 365 18.87 -9.27 -6.06
N ILE A 366 18.75 -8.00 -6.46
CA ILE A 366 18.72 -7.62 -7.87
C ILE A 366 20.04 -7.99 -8.57
N GLU A 367 21.18 -7.71 -7.95
CA GLU A 367 22.50 -8.08 -8.47
C GLU A 367 22.64 -9.61 -8.62
N GLY A 368 22.21 -10.39 -7.62
CA GLY A 368 22.18 -11.84 -7.68
C GLY A 368 21.29 -12.34 -8.82
N TYR A 369 20.09 -11.76 -8.96
CA TYR A 369 19.18 -12.11 -10.04
C TYR A 369 19.74 -11.83 -11.43
N ILE A 370 20.32 -10.65 -11.65
CA ILE A 370 20.92 -10.29 -12.96
C ILE A 370 22.07 -11.23 -13.33
N ASN A 371 22.82 -11.68 -12.35
CA ASN A 371 23.96 -12.59 -12.55
C ASN A 371 23.54 -14.08 -12.62
N SER A 372 22.31 -14.42 -12.28
CA SER A 372 21.79 -15.78 -12.33
C SER A 372 21.48 -16.18 -13.78
N THR A 373 21.85 -17.40 -14.15
CA THR A 373 21.58 -17.95 -15.49
C THR A 373 20.18 -18.56 -15.61
N ASP A 374 19.60 -18.98 -14.50
CA ASP A 374 18.32 -19.70 -14.44
C ASP A 374 17.21 -18.93 -13.66
N GLY A 375 17.52 -17.74 -13.12
CA GLY A 375 16.63 -16.95 -12.30
C GLY A 375 16.59 -17.38 -10.83
N SER A 376 17.36 -18.39 -10.42
CA SER A 376 17.40 -18.85 -9.04
C SER A 376 18.22 -17.92 -8.17
N ILE A 377 17.68 -17.52 -7.03
CA ILE A 377 18.32 -16.66 -6.04
C ILE A 377 18.17 -17.25 -4.66
N ALA A 378 19.30 -17.44 -3.98
CA ALA A 378 19.33 -17.68 -2.55
C ALA A 378 19.77 -16.42 -1.84
N LEU A 379 18.89 -15.85 -1.06
CA LEU A 379 19.23 -14.73 -0.19
C LEU A 379 18.81 -15.05 1.23
N ASP A 380 19.80 -14.98 2.12
CA ASP A 380 19.54 -14.92 3.55
C ASP A 380 19.11 -13.48 3.88
N ILE A 381 17.78 -13.25 3.83
CA ILE A 381 17.22 -11.96 4.17
C ILE A 381 16.93 -11.95 5.67
N PRO A 382 17.69 -11.18 6.46
CA PRO A 382 17.49 -11.14 7.89
C PRO A 382 16.08 -10.62 8.23
N GLN A 383 15.52 -11.17 9.31
CA GLN A 383 14.23 -10.69 9.79
C GLN A 383 14.31 -9.22 10.18
N ARG A 384 13.29 -8.46 9.82
CA ARG A 384 13.15 -7.06 10.21
C ARG A 384 13.08 -6.93 11.73
N ALA A 385 13.67 -5.88 12.27
CA ALA A 385 13.50 -5.53 13.68
C ALA A 385 12.00 -5.35 14.02
N GLY A 386 11.56 -5.83 15.18
CA GLY A 386 10.14 -5.83 15.55
C GLY A 386 9.49 -4.45 15.47
N TYR A 387 10.19 -3.39 15.87
CA TYR A 387 9.71 -1.99 15.79
C TYR A 387 9.59 -1.47 14.35
N ALA A 388 10.32 -2.04 13.40
CA ALA A 388 10.34 -1.59 12.03
C ALA A 388 9.30 -2.30 11.13
N ARG A 389 8.63 -3.33 11.62
CA ARG A 389 7.69 -4.15 10.81
C ARG A 389 6.57 -3.35 10.14
N LEU A 390 6.10 -2.29 10.78
CA LEU A 390 5.05 -1.42 10.23
C LEU A 390 5.58 -0.32 9.30
N TYR A 391 6.90 -0.12 9.26
CA TYR A 391 7.54 1.03 8.62
C TYR A 391 8.42 0.67 7.42
N THR A 392 8.85 -0.59 7.29
CA THR A 392 9.78 -1.03 6.25
C THR A 392 9.20 -2.15 5.39
N LEU A 393 9.69 -2.28 4.16
CA LEU A 393 9.34 -3.36 3.24
C LEU A 393 9.74 -4.71 3.81
N ASP A 394 8.85 -5.69 3.68
CA ASP A 394 9.15 -7.10 3.86
C ASP A 394 9.61 -7.73 2.55
N LEU A 395 10.90 -7.76 2.32
CA LEU A 395 11.44 -8.36 1.09
C LEU A 395 11.05 -9.82 0.94
N ASN A 396 11.06 -10.59 2.04
CA ASN A 396 10.67 -12.00 2.01
C ASN A 396 9.21 -12.17 1.55
N ALA A 397 8.29 -11.41 2.18
CA ALA A 397 6.89 -11.49 1.82
C ALA A 397 6.63 -10.95 0.41
N GLU A 398 7.33 -9.88 0.00
CA GLU A 398 7.10 -9.23 -1.28
C GLU A 398 7.55 -10.10 -2.45
N TYR A 399 8.77 -10.61 -2.40
CA TYR A 399 9.32 -11.37 -3.52
C TYR A 399 8.83 -12.82 -3.60
N ARG A 400 8.21 -13.33 -2.55
CA ARG A 400 7.48 -14.60 -2.59
C ARG A 400 6.13 -14.51 -3.30
N ARG A 401 5.65 -13.29 -3.57
CA ARG A 401 4.48 -13.09 -4.41
C ARG A 401 4.83 -13.35 -5.86
N GLY A 402 4.13 -14.31 -6.50
CA GLY A 402 4.41 -14.71 -7.87
C GLY A 402 4.41 -13.57 -8.87
N TRP A 403 3.48 -12.63 -8.73
CA TRP A 403 3.39 -11.47 -9.61
C TRP A 403 4.58 -10.50 -9.46
N THR A 404 5.14 -10.28 -8.26
CA THR A 404 6.36 -9.48 -8.09
C THR A 404 7.57 -10.14 -8.77
N ALA A 405 7.70 -11.46 -8.63
CA ALA A 405 8.75 -12.23 -9.31
C ALA A 405 8.65 -12.12 -10.83
N GLN A 406 7.45 -12.16 -11.33
CA GLN A 406 7.14 -12.01 -12.76
C GLN A 406 7.45 -10.58 -13.24
N HIS A 407 7.06 -9.53 -12.51
CA HIS A 407 7.36 -8.13 -12.85
C HIS A 407 8.88 -7.88 -12.90
N LEU A 408 9.62 -8.48 -11.97
CA LEU A 408 11.09 -8.45 -11.97
C LEU A 408 11.63 -9.07 -13.25
N ALA A 409 11.15 -10.27 -13.61
CA ALA A 409 11.59 -10.98 -14.80
C ALA A 409 11.31 -10.17 -16.08
N ALA A 410 10.12 -9.62 -16.21
CA ALA A 410 9.77 -8.76 -17.35
C ALA A 410 10.67 -7.51 -17.40
N TYR A 411 10.88 -6.85 -16.25
CA TYR A 411 11.65 -5.61 -16.18
C TYR A 411 13.11 -5.78 -16.59
N TYR A 412 13.75 -6.85 -16.13
CA TYR A 412 15.17 -7.15 -16.44
C TYR A 412 15.33 -8.08 -17.65
N ARG A 413 14.24 -8.48 -18.32
CA ARG A 413 14.23 -9.42 -19.46
C ARG A 413 14.93 -10.74 -19.12
N GLY A 414 14.80 -11.17 -17.88
CA GLY A 414 15.36 -12.40 -17.35
C GLY A 414 14.37 -13.55 -17.32
N LYS A 415 14.81 -14.67 -16.76
CA LYS A 415 13.92 -15.79 -16.45
C LYS A 415 13.08 -15.49 -15.22
N PRO A 416 11.92 -16.16 -15.02
CA PRO A 416 11.14 -16.00 -13.80
C PRO A 416 11.99 -16.21 -12.54
N LEU A 417 11.84 -15.31 -11.56
CA LEU A 417 12.56 -15.41 -10.29
C LEU A 417 12.12 -16.67 -9.56
N GLN A 418 13.07 -17.50 -9.21
CA GLN A 418 12.89 -18.68 -8.37
C GLN A 418 13.56 -18.45 -7.01
N TRP A 419 12.77 -18.50 -5.94
CA TRP A 419 13.30 -18.47 -4.60
C TRP A 419 13.78 -19.85 -4.18
N ILE A 420 15.03 -19.91 -3.77
CA ILE A 420 15.58 -21.06 -3.07
C ILE A 420 16.00 -20.63 -1.67
N SER A 421 15.73 -21.47 -0.67
CA SER A 421 16.26 -21.22 0.67
C SER A 421 17.78 -21.28 0.63
N THR A 422 18.45 -20.58 1.55
CA THR A 422 19.92 -20.66 1.67
C THR A 422 20.39 -22.09 1.88
N GLU A 423 19.60 -22.87 2.62
CA GLU A 423 19.83 -24.31 2.83
C GLU A 423 19.74 -25.09 1.53
N LEU A 424 18.66 -24.91 0.76
CA LEU A 424 18.49 -25.54 -0.54
C LEU A 424 19.60 -25.13 -1.50
N ASN A 425 19.99 -23.85 -1.54
CA ASN A 425 21.09 -23.38 -2.38
C ASN A 425 22.43 -24.04 -2.03
N ARG A 426 22.70 -24.21 -0.73
CA ARG A 426 23.88 -24.93 -0.28
C ARG A 426 23.87 -26.37 -0.77
N MET A 427 22.72 -27.06 -0.67
CA MET A 427 22.55 -28.44 -1.12
C MET A 427 22.65 -28.56 -2.66
N LEU A 428 22.09 -27.60 -3.40
CA LEU A 428 22.19 -27.55 -4.87
C LEU A 428 23.64 -27.42 -5.35
N ASN A 429 24.45 -26.66 -4.60
CA ASN A 429 25.89 -26.51 -4.89
C ASN A 429 26.73 -27.71 -4.43
N ASN A 430 26.15 -28.61 -3.61
CA ASN A 430 26.78 -29.84 -3.17
C ASN A 430 25.81 -31.02 -3.21
N PRO A 431 25.52 -31.59 -4.41
CA PRO A 431 24.50 -32.61 -4.61
C PRO A 431 24.70 -33.89 -3.76
N GLN A 432 25.94 -34.24 -3.44
CA GLN A 432 26.21 -35.41 -2.57
C GLN A 432 25.74 -35.17 -1.12
N GLU A 433 25.83 -33.94 -0.64
CA GLU A 433 25.34 -33.56 0.67
C GLU A 433 23.80 -33.60 0.72
N LEU A 434 23.13 -33.21 -0.38
CA LEU A 434 21.68 -33.33 -0.52
C LEU A 434 21.20 -34.77 -0.32
N PHE A 435 21.85 -35.76 -0.96
CA PHE A 435 21.46 -37.15 -0.85
C PHE A 435 21.74 -37.79 0.51
N THR A 436 22.73 -37.30 1.24
CA THR A 436 23.07 -37.80 2.58
C THR A 436 22.24 -37.19 3.68
N ALA A 437 21.80 -35.91 3.49
CA ALA A 437 21.05 -35.16 4.48
C ALA A 437 19.52 -35.27 4.33
N VAL A 438 19.03 -35.69 3.15
CA VAL A 438 17.60 -35.76 2.85
C VAL A 438 17.05 -37.10 3.24
N HIS A 439 16.10 -37.13 4.17
CA HIS A 439 15.39 -38.36 4.59
C HIS A 439 14.02 -38.41 3.95
N LYS A 440 13.68 -39.58 3.37
CA LYS A 440 12.35 -39.84 2.82
C LYS A 440 11.32 -39.84 3.94
N VAL A 441 10.22 -39.11 3.78
CA VAL A 441 9.13 -39.12 4.75
C VAL A 441 8.32 -40.42 4.60
N GLU A 442 8.11 -41.13 5.71
CA GLU A 442 7.36 -42.36 5.73
C GLU A 442 5.90 -42.13 5.27
N GLY A 443 5.45 -42.88 4.28
CA GLY A 443 4.09 -42.80 3.73
C GLY A 443 3.93 -41.86 2.52
N ASP A 444 4.96 -41.10 2.12
CA ASP A 444 4.96 -40.28 0.90
C ASP A 444 6.19 -40.57 0.04
N ASN A 445 5.96 -41.02 -1.19
CA ASN A 445 7.05 -41.46 -2.07
C ASN A 445 7.86 -40.30 -2.68
N GLU A 446 7.38 -39.08 -2.55
CA GLU A 446 7.94 -37.90 -3.22
C GLU A 446 8.38 -36.80 -2.24
N LEU A 447 8.16 -36.97 -0.94
CA LEU A 447 8.50 -35.98 0.10
C LEU A 447 9.83 -36.33 0.77
N TYR A 448 10.70 -35.36 0.85
CA TYR A 448 11.99 -35.41 1.53
C TYR A 448 12.09 -34.31 2.57
N THR A 449 12.79 -34.54 3.67
CA THR A 449 13.03 -33.57 4.72
C THR A 449 14.48 -33.52 5.12
N THR A 450 14.98 -32.35 5.48
CA THR A 450 16.30 -32.15 6.09
C THR A 450 16.19 -31.05 7.15
N ASP A 451 16.72 -31.30 8.35
CA ASP A 451 16.83 -30.33 9.47
C ASP A 451 15.59 -29.42 9.68
N GLY A 452 14.38 -30.01 9.57
CA GLY A 452 13.12 -29.28 9.79
C GLY A 452 12.58 -28.54 8.58
N ILE A 453 13.23 -28.61 7.42
CA ILE A 453 12.71 -28.10 6.15
C ILE A 453 12.25 -29.29 5.30
N GLU A 454 11.00 -29.25 4.87
CA GLU A 454 10.42 -30.28 4.02
C GLU A 454 10.45 -29.85 2.56
N TYR A 455 10.92 -30.76 1.68
CA TYR A 455 10.97 -30.57 0.23
C TYR A 455 10.20 -31.67 -0.47
N TYR A 456 9.49 -31.30 -1.54
CA TYR A 456 9.01 -32.25 -2.52
C TYR A 456 10.06 -32.37 -3.62
N VAL A 457 10.60 -33.57 -3.83
CA VAL A 457 11.48 -33.89 -4.95
C VAL A 457 10.71 -34.77 -5.91
N LEU A 458 10.43 -34.28 -7.10
CA LEU A 458 9.69 -35.01 -8.10
C LEU A 458 10.62 -35.97 -8.87
N ALA A 459 10.11 -37.11 -9.24
CA ALA A 459 10.83 -38.09 -10.04
C ALA A 459 11.21 -37.53 -11.44
N PRO A 460 12.25 -38.07 -12.11
CA PRO A 460 12.71 -37.58 -13.43
C PRO A 460 11.62 -37.56 -14.50
N ASP A 461 10.67 -38.44 -14.44
CA ASP A 461 9.55 -38.53 -15.39
C ASP A 461 8.58 -37.35 -15.31
N ALA A 462 8.67 -36.54 -14.25
CA ALA A 462 7.88 -35.31 -14.09
C ALA A 462 8.43 -34.12 -14.88
N VAL A 463 9.65 -34.20 -15.39
CA VAL A 463 10.32 -33.14 -16.18
C VAL A 463 9.68 -32.96 -17.57
N ALA A 464 8.87 -33.92 -18.02
CA ALA A 464 8.18 -33.85 -19.32
C ALA A 464 6.97 -32.88 -19.37
N TYR A 465 6.66 -32.17 -18.29
CA TYR A 465 5.51 -31.27 -18.22
C TYR A 465 5.95 -29.81 -18.26
N ASP A 466 5.46 -29.07 -19.24
CA ASP A 466 5.69 -27.62 -19.38
C ASP A 466 5.09 -26.79 -18.23
N THR A 467 4.16 -27.37 -17.47
CA THR A 467 3.50 -26.69 -16.35
C THR A 467 3.12 -27.70 -15.27
N LEU A 468 3.66 -27.54 -14.07
CA LEU A 468 3.23 -28.27 -12.89
C LEU A 468 2.15 -27.48 -12.17
N VAL A 469 0.95 -28.06 -12.11
CA VAL A 469 -0.21 -27.46 -11.45
C VAL A 469 -0.47 -28.21 -10.15
N TYR A 470 -0.57 -27.48 -9.04
CA TYR A 470 -0.86 -28.05 -7.72
C TYR A 470 -2.22 -27.57 -7.24
N SER A 471 -3.01 -28.51 -6.69
CA SER A 471 -4.26 -28.13 -6.03
C SER A 471 -4.11 -28.15 -4.51
N TYR A 472 -4.65 -27.15 -3.88
CA TYR A 472 -4.94 -27.21 -2.45
C TYR A 472 -6.08 -28.20 -2.23
N THR A 473 -5.78 -29.37 -1.60
CA THR A 473 -6.85 -30.26 -1.16
C THR A 473 -7.27 -29.93 0.25
N ASP A 474 -8.57 -29.72 0.39
CA ASP A 474 -9.34 -29.70 1.63
C ASP A 474 -8.72 -28.99 2.83
N VAL A 475 -8.92 -27.71 2.86
CA VAL A 475 -9.20 -27.05 4.12
C VAL A 475 -10.60 -27.55 4.52
N SER A 476 -10.65 -28.41 5.54
CA SER A 476 -11.92 -28.81 6.13
C SER A 476 -12.74 -27.56 6.44
N PHE A 477 -13.88 -27.45 5.82
CA PHE A 477 -14.68 -26.22 5.66
C PHE A 477 -15.27 -25.68 6.96
N ASN A 478 -15.10 -26.40 8.10
CA ASN A 478 -16.02 -26.21 9.20
C ASN A 478 -15.64 -25.12 10.22
N ASP A 479 -14.37 -24.79 10.45
CA ASP A 479 -14.07 -23.94 11.63
C ASP A 479 -13.18 -22.72 11.43
N SER A 480 -12.66 -22.47 10.24
CA SER A 480 -11.64 -21.44 10.05
C SER A 480 -11.94 -20.39 8.97
N VAL A 481 -13.07 -20.47 8.29
CA VAL A 481 -13.46 -19.49 7.26
C VAL A 481 -14.24 -18.35 7.91
N PRO A 482 -13.84 -17.09 7.74
CA PRO A 482 -14.56 -15.93 8.29
C PRO A 482 -16.04 -15.90 7.86
N LEU A 483 -16.92 -15.43 8.76
CA LEU A 483 -18.38 -15.44 8.56
C LEU A 483 -18.81 -14.83 7.22
N HIS A 484 -18.17 -13.76 6.79
CA HIS A 484 -18.49 -13.06 5.55
C HIS A 484 -18.07 -13.85 4.29
N SER A 485 -16.93 -14.56 4.30
CA SER A 485 -16.55 -15.48 3.20
C SER A 485 -17.57 -16.61 3.08
N ARG A 486 -18.10 -17.10 4.21
CA ARG A 486 -19.22 -18.04 4.23
C ARG A 486 -20.48 -17.42 3.61
N LEU A 487 -20.80 -16.16 3.91
CA LEU A 487 -21.96 -15.46 3.35
C LEU A 487 -21.78 -15.19 1.85
N LEU A 488 -20.61 -14.76 1.39
CA LEU A 488 -20.32 -14.55 -0.02
C LEU A 488 -20.40 -15.84 -0.84
N ARG A 489 -19.95 -16.96 -0.30
CA ARG A 489 -20.07 -18.28 -0.93
C ARG A 489 -21.52 -18.78 -0.97
N LEU A 490 -22.34 -18.45 0.03
CA LEU A 490 -23.77 -18.75 0.01
C LEU A 490 -24.51 -17.94 -1.07
N ILE A 491 -24.07 -16.72 -1.33
CA ILE A 491 -24.73 -15.81 -2.29
C ILE A 491 -24.23 -16.04 -3.72
N ALA A 492 -22.97 -16.40 -3.91
CA ALA A 492 -22.35 -16.60 -5.21
C ALA A 492 -21.32 -17.77 -5.21
N PRO A 493 -21.76 -19.02 -5.03
CA PRO A 493 -20.88 -20.19 -4.92
C PRO A 493 -19.99 -20.41 -6.16
N GLU A 494 -20.46 -20.02 -7.34
CA GLU A 494 -19.74 -20.14 -8.61
C GLU A 494 -18.53 -19.20 -8.72
N ARG A 495 -18.57 -18.05 -8.02
CA ARG A 495 -17.51 -17.04 -8.04
C ARG A 495 -16.42 -17.25 -6.99
N TYR A 496 -16.66 -18.10 -6.02
CA TYR A 496 -15.74 -18.39 -4.92
C TYR A 496 -15.45 -19.89 -4.85
N PRO A 497 -14.64 -20.42 -5.78
CA PRO A 497 -14.33 -21.84 -5.83
C PRO A 497 -13.58 -22.28 -4.57
N THR A 498 -13.80 -23.55 -4.19
CA THR A 498 -13.17 -24.18 -3.02
C THR A 498 -11.74 -24.65 -3.29
N LYS A 499 -11.27 -24.52 -4.52
CA LYS A 499 -9.94 -24.96 -4.97
C LYS A 499 -9.29 -23.83 -5.76
N GLU A 500 -8.13 -23.40 -5.33
CA GLU A 500 -7.28 -22.47 -6.07
C GLU A 500 -6.12 -23.25 -6.68
N ILE A 501 -5.94 -23.14 -7.99
CA ILE A 501 -4.82 -23.74 -8.71
C ILE A 501 -3.76 -22.68 -8.84
N LEU A 502 -2.63 -22.83 -8.15
CA LEU A 502 -1.52 -21.91 -8.20
C LEU A 502 -0.36 -22.54 -8.98
N PRO A 503 0.34 -21.78 -9.84
CA PRO A 503 1.58 -22.25 -10.43
C PRO A 503 2.60 -22.51 -9.33
N ALA A 504 3.22 -23.66 -9.35
CA ALA A 504 4.25 -23.99 -8.37
C ALA A 504 5.60 -23.39 -8.79
N TYR A 505 6.27 -22.76 -7.81
CA TYR A 505 7.65 -22.39 -7.97
C TYR A 505 8.52 -23.60 -7.68
N TYR A 506 9.37 -23.97 -8.64
CA TYR A 506 10.26 -25.10 -8.51
C TYR A 506 11.67 -24.73 -8.94
N SER A 507 12.65 -25.41 -8.36
CA SER A 507 14.05 -25.39 -8.80
C SER A 507 14.37 -26.70 -9.49
N THR A 508 15.12 -26.66 -10.58
CA THR A 508 15.61 -27.87 -11.23
C THR A 508 16.97 -28.23 -10.62
N ILE A 509 17.10 -29.45 -10.13
CA ILE A 509 18.35 -29.98 -9.57
C ILE A 509 18.91 -31.01 -10.54
N HIS A 510 20.14 -30.82 -11.00
CA HIS A 510 20.84 -31.75 -11.88
C HIS A 510 21.73 -32.69 -11.07
N ILE A 511 21.41 -33.97 -11.02
CA ILE A 511 22.16 -34.98 -10.25
C ILE A 511 22.37 -36.23 -11.11
N ASN A 512 23.60 -36.66 -11.28
CA ASN A 512 23.95 -37.86 -12.05
C ASN A 512 23.33 -37.91 -13.46
N ASN A 513 23.32 -36.76 -14.16
CA ASN A 513 22.69 -36.57 -15.47
C ASN A 513 21.16 -36.71 -15.50
N ILE A 514 20.50 -36.58 -14.36
CA ILE A 514 19.05 -36.60 -14.25
C ILE A 514 18.60 -35.26 -13.64
N ASP A 515 17.60 -34.64 -14.25
CA ASP A 515 16.99 -33.41 -13.75
C ASP A 515 15.83 -33.75 -12.80
N TYR A 516 15.91 -33.25 -11.58
CA TYR A 516 14.86 -33.36 -10.57
C TYR A 516 14.21 -32.00 -10.34
N LEU A 517 12.91 -31.96 -10.18
CA LEU A 517 12.19 -30.76 -9.72
C LEU A 517 12.12 -30.76 -8.20
N CYS A 518 12.48 -29.63 -7.61
CA CYS A 518 12.47 -29.45 -6.15
C CYS A 518 11.54 -28.30 -5.76
N ILE A 519 10.64 -28.55 -4.83
CA ILE A 519 9.64 -27.62 -4.32
C ILE A 519 9.74 -27.57 -2.80
N GLU A 520 9.77 -26.38 -2.22
CA GLU A 520 9.79 -26.21 -0.76
C GLU A 520 8.37 -26.28 -0.18
N LYS A 521 8.11 -27.27 0.69
CA LYS A 521 6.79 -27.54 1.29
C LYS A 521 6.26 -26.39 2.16
N ASN A 522 7.15 -25.59 2.76
CA ASN A 522 6.74 -24.46 3.61
C ASN A 522 5.88 -23.41 2.90
N HIS A 523 5.87 -23.42 1.56
CA HIS A 523 5.04 -22.57 0.73
C HIS A 523 3.68 -23.21 0.40
N TYR A 524 3.56 -24.53 0.52
CA TYR A 524 2.39 -25.28 0.08
C TYR A 524 1.97 -26.29 1.15
N ARG A 525 0.86 -26.04 1.84
CA ARG A 525 0.22 -27.05 2.69
C ARG A 525 -0.62 -27.97 1.78
N ASN A 526 -0.31 -29.27 1.76
CA ASN A 526 -1.05 -30.28 0.99
C ASN A 526 -0.96 -30.10 -0.55
N VAL A 527 0.22 -30.32 -1.11
CA VAL A 527 0.43 -30.37 -2.56
C VAL A 527 0.04 -31.76 -3.08
N LYS A 528 -0.89 -31.83 -4.05
CA LYS A 528 -1.15 -33.04 -4.83
C LYS A 528 -0.81 -32.77 -6.28
N ARG A 529 -0.15 -33.74 -6.93
CA ARG A 529 0.10 -33.72 -8.37
C ARG A 529 -1.24 -33.78 -9.11
N ILE A 530 -1.45 -32.88 -10.05
CA ILE A 530 -2.59 -32.91 -10.97
C ILE A 530 -2.01 -33.10 -12.37
N ASP A 531 -2.45 -34.14 -13.02
CA ASP A 531 -2.11 -34.43 -14.41
C ASP A 531 -2.88 -33.43 -15.31
N THR A 532 -2.17 -32.60 -16.05
CA THR A 532 -2.78 -31.55 -16.89
C THR A 532 -3.58 -32.11 -18.05
N ASN A 533 -3.42 -33.39 -18.39
CA ASN A 533 -4.16 -34.06 -19.45
C ASN A 533 -5.63 -34.39 -19.12
N ASN A 534 -6.10 -34.10 -17.91
CA ASN A 534 -7.48 -34.35 -17.45
C ASN A 534 -8.32 -33.07 -17.30
N TYR A 535 -7.88 -31.93 -17.86
CA TYR A 535 -8.67 -30.70 -17.91
C TYR A 535 -9.00 -30.36 -19.38
N GLU A 536 -10.00 -31.02 -19.92
CA GLU A 536 -10.88 -30.54 -20.98
C GLU A 536 -12.24 -30.16 -20.39
#